data_40ed9159663bc8185fdac6063293d928
#
_entry.id   40ed9159663bc8185fdac6063293d928
#
_cell.length_a   1.000
_cell.length_b   1.000
_cell.length_c   1.000
_cell.angle_alpha   90.00
_cell.angle_beta   90.00
_cell.angle_gamma   90.00
#
_symmetry.space_group_name_H-M   'P 1'
#
loop_
_entity.id
_entity.type
_entity.pdbx_description
1 polymer ?
#
loop_
_entity_poly.entity_id
_entity_poly.type
_entity_poly.pdbx_seq_one_letter_code
_entity_poly.pdbx_strand_id
1 'polypeptide(L)'
;YYQATGGITINLSSTYQLQNDWKITTSTKINNFNWTERPTVKIAGIEMPVTMIANLTLKALQQKINKSIDAAITKNMDVRQIMTKTWSVAQKPIQVNKNYDVWLKVTPKSILSTPMVANGSHVNFNLGMNAQIETSVGSQIKNNGINNLPDYQYVSAIKPEFNLLLNVNLDYKELTDIASKQIVGRTFNQGSKHITIDKVKFYGHNDLLVVETHVVGSANG
;
A
#
# COMPACT_ATOMS: atom_id res chain seq x y z
N TYR A 1 49.83 8.25 -20.71
CA TYR A 1 49.11 8.13 -19.43
C TYR A 1 49.71 6.97 -18.65
N TYR A 2 50.10 7.22 -17.40
CA TYR A 2 50.53 6.17 -16.50
C TYR A 2 49.30 5.64 -15.75
N GLN A 3 49.16 4.32 -15.64
CA GLN A 3 48.05 3.68 -14.97
C GLN A 3 48.53 3.09 -13.64
N ALA A 4 47.88 3.47 -12.55
CA ALA A 4 48.14 2.84 -11.26
C ALA A 4 47.19 1.68 -11.05
N THR A 5 47.68 0.57 -10.49
CA THR A 5 46.91 -0.61 -10.11
C THR A 5 47.07 -0.88 -8.63
N GLY A 6 46.03 -1.46 -8.00
CA GLY A 6 46.02 -1.83 -6.57
C GLY A 6 44.66 -2.32 -6.16
N GLY A 7 44.60 -3.03 -5.05
CA GLY A 7 43.35 -3.52 -4.43
C GLY A 7 43.06 -2.77 -3.15
N ILE A 8 41.80 -2.40 -2.91
CA ILE A 8 41.39 -1.66 -1.72
C ILE A 8 40.06 -2.23 -1.16
N THR A 9 40.00 -2.37 0.14
CA THR A 9 38.75 -2.58 0.87
C THR A 9 38.35 -1.28 1.57
N ILE A 10 37.11 -0.85 1.32
CA ILE A 10 36.55 0.36 1.94
C ILE A 10 35.42 -0.06 2.86
N ASN A 11 35.52 0.31 4.15
CA ASN A 11 34.43 0.16 5.11
C ASN A 11 33.66 1.47 5.19
N LEU A 12 32.38 1.39 4.94
CA LEU A 12 31.49 2.54 4.98
C LEU A 12 30.25 2.25 5.80
N SER A 13 29.63 3.29 6.33
CA SER A 13 28.32 3.24 6.94
C SER A 13 27.42 4.26 6.26
N SER A 14 26.17 3.86 6.00
CA SER A 14 25.16 4.75 5.47
C SER A 14 23.99 4.79 6.45
N THR A 15 23.56 6.00 6.79
CA THR A 15 22.32 6.22 7.51
C THR A 15 21.26 6.63 6.51
N TYR A 16 20.02 6.15 6.69
CA TYR A 16 18.90 6.54 5.84
C TYR A 16 17.77 7.04 6.68
N GLN A 17 17.07 8.02 6.14
CA GLN A 17 15.87 8.58 6.72
C GLN A 17 14.80 8.69 5.65
N LEU A 18 13.62 8.10 5.90
CA LEU A 18 12.44 8.32 5.10
C LEU A 18 11.82 9.65 5.53
N GLN A 19 11.72 10.59 4.60
CA GLN A 19 11.05 11.87 4.81
C GLN A 19 9.54 11.70 4.68
N ASN A 20 8.77 12.57 5.31
CA ASN A 20 7.30 12.52 5.27
C ASN A 20 6.72 12.62 3.86
N ASP A 21 7.45 13.16 2.90
CA ASP A 21 7.10 13.20 1.47
C ASP A 21 7.48 11.93 0.71
N TRP A 22 7.82 10.84 1.42
CA TRP A 22 8.21 9.54 0.89
C TRP A 22 9.56 9.49 0.18
N LYS A 23 10.37 10.53 0.30
CA LYS A 23 11.74 10.50 -0.20
C LYS A 23 12.68 9.91 0.83
N ILE A 24 13.63 9.11 0.36
CA ILE A 24 14.73 8.65 1.18
C ILE A 24 15.88 9.64 1.05
N THR A 25 16.38 10.10 2.19
CA THR A 25 17.66 10.78 2.30
C THR A 25 18.69 9.84 2.88
N THR A 26 19.89 9.86 2.33
CA THR A 26 21.00 9.03 2.80
C THR A 26 22.19 9.90 3.16
N SER A 27 22.98 9.45 4.10
CA SER A 27 24.26 10.06 4.47
C SER A 27 25.29 8.95 4.66
N THR A 28 26.13 8.80 3.65
CA THR A 28 27.21 7.80 3.65
C THR A 28 28.51 8.41 4.18
N LYS A 29 29.22 7.65 4.97
CA LYS A 29 30.52 8.00 5.53
C LYS A 29 31.49 6.84 5.37
N ILE A 30 32.66 7.11 4.81
CA ILE A 30 33.78 6.16 4.82
C ILE A 30 34.38 6.18 6.21
N ASN A 31 34.36 5.04 6.89
CA ASN A 31 34.93 4.87 8.25
C ASN A 31 36.44 4.65 8.16
N ASN A 32 36.86 3.69 7.33
CA ASN A 32 38.25 3.40 7.06
C ASN A 32 38.42 2.72 5.70
N PHE A 33 39.63 2.61 5.26
CA PHE A 33 40.01 1.80 4.11
C PHE A 33 41.36 1.12 4.35
N ASN A 34 41.56 -0.04 3.73
CA ASN A 34 42.79 -0.81 3.78
C ASN A 34 43.18 -1.26 2.38
N TRP A 35 44.44 -1.16 2.06
CA TRP A 35 44.98 -1.70 0.79
C TRP A 35 45.12 -3.21 0.93
N THR A 36 44.44 -3.98 0.08
CA THR A 36 44.62 -5.42 -0.07
C THR A 36 45.79 -5.73 -0.97
N GLU A 37 46.02 -4.85 -1.96
CA GLU A 37 47.20 -4.82 -2.82
C GLU A 37 47.75 -3.40 -2.85
N ARG A 38 49.06 -3.27 -2.64
CA ARG A 38 49.69 -1.94 -2.60
C ARG A 38 49.56 -1.27 -3.99
N PRO A 39 49.13 -0.01 -4.05
CA PRO A 39 49.03 0.67 -5.31
C PRO A 39 50.42 0.91 -5.90
N THR A 40 50.60 0.47 -7.15
CA THR A 40 51.83 0.62 -7.93
C THR A 40 51.54 1.30 -9.24
N VAL A 41 52.53 1.97 -9.80
CA VAL A 41 52.52 2.49 -11.16
C VAL A 41 53.72 1.86 -11.92
N LYS A 42 53.49 1.46 -13.16
CA LYS A 42 54.55 0.91 -14.01
C LYS A 42 55.11 2.01 -14.90
N ILE A 43 56.43 2.30 -14.73
CA ILE A 43 57.18 3.29 -15.52
C ILE A 43 58.36 2.59 -16.12
N ALA A 44 58.46 2.61 -17.44
CA ALA A 44 59.53 1.96 -18.20
C ALA A 44 59.79 0.49 -17.80
N GLY A 45 58.72 -0.24 -17.47
CA GLY A 45 58.78 -1.63 -17.05
C GLY A 45 59.04 -1.86 -15.56
N ILE A 46 59.30 -0.81 -14.78
CA ILE A 46 59.59 -0.90 -13.33
C ILE A 46 58.35 -0.53 -12.55
N GLU A 47 57.94 -1.39 -11.60
CA GLU A 47 56.82 -1.10 -10.67
C GLU A 47 57.31 -0.26 -9.51
N MET A 48 56.67 0.90 -9.34
CA MET A 48 56.95 1.86 -8.26
C MET A 48 55.75 1.99 -7.34
N PRO A 49 55.91 1.87 -6.00
CA PRO A 49 54.82 2.06 -5.06
C PRO A 49 54.39 3.52 -4.99
N VAL A 50 53.08 3.76 -5.10
CA VAL A 50 52.47 5.11 -5.04
C VAL A 50 51.45 5.25 -3.91
N THR A 51 51.61 4.47 -2.85
CA THR A 51 50.67 4.39 -1.73
C THR A 51 50.39 5.74 -1.07
N MET A 52 51.42 6.60 -0.92
CA MET A 52 51.24 7.94 -0.32
C MET A 52 50.33 8.81 -1.20
N ILE A 53 50.56 8.83 -2.49
CA ILE A 53 49.78 9.61 -3.45
C ILE A 53 48.34 9.06 -3.49
N ALA A 54 48.17 7.74 -3.53
CA ALA A 54 46.88 7.09 -3.51
C ALA A 54 46.08 7.42 -2.24
N ASN A 55 46.71 7.42 -1.07
CA ASN A 55 46.08 7.80 0.20
C ASN A 55 45.64 9.28 0.19
N LEU A 56 46.43 10.18 -0.27
CA LEU A 56 46.06 11.61 -0.41
C LEU A 56 44.89 11.80 -1.37
N THR A 57 44.92 11.10 -2.49
CA THR A 57 43.88 11.16 -3.51
C THR A 57 42.55 10.60 -2.94
N LEU A 58 42.58 9.46 -2.25
CA LEU A 58 41.38 8.89 -1.62
C LEU A 58 40.78 9.84 -0.57
N LYS A 59 41.61 10.44 0.28
CA LYS A 59 41.14 11.44 1.26
C LYS A 59 40.50 12.64 0.56
N ALA A 60 41.09 13.15 -0.50
CA ALA A 60 40.56 14.27 -1.27
C ALA A 60 39.24 13.93 -1.96
N LEU A 61 39.07 12.69 -2.45
CA LEU A 61 37.87 12.21 -3.14
C LEU A 61 36.79 11.65 -2.20
N GLN A 62 37.06 11.50 -0.92
CA GLN A 62 36.14 10.86 0.04
C GLN A 62 34.74 11.45 0.01
N GLN A 63 34.63 12.80 0.00
CA GLN A 63 33.31 13.44 -0.05
C GLN A 63 32.58 13.18 -1.38
N LYS A 64 33.34 13.12 -2.49
CA LYS A 64 32.75 12.82 -3.80
C LYS A 64 32.24 11.37 -3.87
N ILE A 65 33.00 10.44 -3.31
CA ILE A 65 32.62 9.02 -3.21
C ILE A 65 31.36 8.89 -2.38
N ASN A 66 31.32 9.49 -1.17
CA ASN A 66 30.15 9.46 -0.30
C ASN A 66 28.91 9.99 -1.02
N LYS A 67 28.98 11.17 -1.63
CA LYS A 67 27.88 11.77 -2.40
C LYS A 67 27.43 10.89 -3.58
N SER A 68 28.37 10.23 -4.26
CA SER A 68 28.04 9.33 -5.37
C SER A 68 27.28 8.10 -4.91
N ILE A 69 27.66 7.55 -3.75
CA ILE A 69 26.95 6.43 -3.11
C ILE A 69 25.55 6.87 -2.69
N ASP A 70 25.42 8.02 -2.02
CA ASP A 70 24.13 8.58 -1.60
C ASP A 70 23.21 8.81 -2.81
N ALA A 71 23.72 9.37 -3.88
CA ALA A 71 22.97 9.58 -5.12
C ALA A 71 22.52 8.25 -5.75
N ALA A 72 23.39 7.23 -5.76
CA ALA A 72 23.07 5.90 -6.29
C ALA A 72 21.97 5.21 -5.47
N ILE A 73 22.03 5.28 -4.14
CA ILE A 73 21.00 4.75 -3.25
C ILE A 73 19.67 5.46 -3.52
N THR A 74 19.64 6.78 -3.48
CA THR A 74 18.42 7.58 -3.68
C THR A 74 17.80 7.33 -5.05
N LYS A 75 18.61 7.20 -6.11
CA LYS A 75 18.12 6.91 -7.47
C LYS A 75 17.46 5.55 -7.60
N ASN A 76 17.97 4.54 -6.90
CA ASN A 76 17.49 3.16 -7.00
C ASN A 76 16.38 2.83 -5.98
N MET A 77 16.11 3.72 -5.01
CA MET A 77 15.09 3.52 -3.96
C MET A 77 14.01 4.59 -4.05
N ASP A 78 13.25 4.62 -5.16
CA ASP A 78 12.13 5.55 -5.33
C ASP A 78 10.88 5.03 -4.57
N VAL A 79 10.91 5.19 -3.25
CA VAL A 79 9.78 4.81 -2.37
C VAL A 79 8.53 5.61 -2.70
N ARG A 80 8.66 6.88 -3.09
CA ARG A 80 7.51 7.72 -3.45
C ARG A 80 6.77 7.14 -4.66
N GLN A 81 7.48 6.69 -5.68
CA GLN A 81 6.86 6.08 -6.86
C GLN A 81 6.11 4.78 -6.48
N ILE A 82 6.73 3.92 -5.67
CA ILE A 82 6.12 2.68 -5.20
C ILE A 82 4.84 2.98 -4.41
N MET A 83 4.91 3.91 -3.46
CA MET A 83 3.77 4.31 -2.62
C MET A 83 2.67 4.97 -3.45
N THR A 84 2.99 5.83 -4.41
CA THR A 84 2.01 6.44 -5.31
C THR A 84 1.25 5.39 -6.12
N LYS A 85 1.96 4.38 -6.63
CA LYS A 85 1.35 3.28 -7.39
C LYS A 85 0.43 2.43 -6.49
N THR A 86 0.90 2.07 -5.31
CA THR A 86 0.11 1.32 -4.32
C THR A 86 -1.13 2.10 -3.91
N TRP A 87 -0.99 3.39 -3.64
CA TRP A 87 -2.06 4.30 -3.28
C TRP A 87 -3.15 4.38 -4.36
N SER A 88 -2.73 4.47 -5.61
CA SER A 88 -3.66 4.51 -6.74
C SER A 88 -4.43 3.19 -6.93
N VAL A 89 -3.76 2.06 -6.69
CA VAL A 89 -4.38 0.74 -6.79
C VAL A 89 -5.38 0.52 -5.65
N ALA A 90 -5.05 0.94 -4.43
CA ALA A 90 -5.91 0.79 -3.26
C ALA A 90 -7.26 1.52 -3.39
N GLN A 91 -7.35 2.55 -4.25
CA GLN A 91 -8.57 3.32 -4.45
C GLN A 91 -9.50 2.76 -5.55
N LYS A 92 -9.09 1.70 -6.23
CA LYS A 92 -9.94 1.06 -7.25
C LYS A 92 -11.04 0.25 -6.57
N PRO A 93 -12.30 0.35 -7.06
CA PRO A 93 -13.37 -0.52 -6.58
C PRO A 93 -13.03 -1.99 -6.83
N ILE A 94 -13.30 -2.83 -5.84
CA ILE A 94 -13.13 -4.28 -5.91
C ILE A 94 -14.46 -4.99 -5.73
N GLN A 95 -14.72 -6.02 -6.53
CA GLN A 95 -15.89 -6.86 -6.35
C GLN A 95 -15.61 -7.92 -5.29
N VAL A 96 -16.23 -7.77 -4.11
CA VAL A 96 -16.01 -8.67 -2.96
C VAL A 96 -16.96 -9.86 -2.94
N ASN A 97 -18.10 -9.76 -3.63
CA ASN A 97 -19.03 -10.87 -3.80
C ASN A 97 -19.66 -10.81 -5.21
N LYS A 98 -19.44 -11.85 -6.00
CA LYS A 98 -19.97 -11.95 -7.38
C LYS A 98 -21.44 -12.35 -7.43
N ASN A 99 -21.90 -13.15 -6.47
CA ASN A 99 -23.28 -13.66 -6.49
C ASN A 99 -24.32 -12.56 -6.24
N TYR A 100 -23.95 -11.59 -5.41
CA TYR A 100 -24.79 -10.45 -5.06
C TYR A 100 -24.29 -9.15 -5.67
N ASP A 101 -23.29 -9.22 -6.56
CA ASP A 101 -22.64 -8.06 -7.19
C ASP A 101 -22.24 -6.97 -6.16
N VAL A 102 -21.59 -7.41 -5.07
CA VAL A 102 -21.17 -6.51 -3.99
C VAL A 102 -19.81 -5.92 -4.32
N TRP A 103 -19.75 -4.61 -4.32
CA TRP A 103 -18.55 -3.81 -4.57
C TRP A 103 -18.12 -3.05 -3.32
N LEU A 104 -16.84 -2.93 -3.14
CA LEU A 104 -16.20 -2.17 -2.05
C LEU A 104 -15.18 -1.22 -2.66
N LYS A 105 -15.17 0.02 -2.19
CA LYS A 105 -14.17 1.03 -2.53
C LYS A 105 -13.59 1.61 -1.25
N VAL A 106 -12.27 1.60 -1.18
CA VAL A 106 -11.53 2.26 -0.11
C VAL A 106 -11.00 3.59 -0.64
N THR A 107 -11.31 4.67 0.05
CA THR A 107 -10.77 6.00 -0.26
C THR A 107 -9.86 6.43 0.90
N PRO A 108 -8.56 6.17 0.80
CA PRO A 108 -7.62 6.54 1.85
C PRO A 108 -7.57 8.07 2.00
N LYS A 109 -7.41 8.57 3.23
CA LYS A 109 -7.39 10.01 3.56
C LYS A 109 -6.03 10.45 4.11
N SER A 110 -5.44 9.67 5.01
CA SER A 110 -4.15 9.99 5.63
C SER A 110 -3.39 8.73 6.00
N ILE A 111 -2.08 8.88 6.08
CA ILE A 111 -1.17 7.84 6.54
C ILE A 111 -0.46 8.35 7.78
N LEU A 112 -0.39 7.51 8.80
CA LEU A 112 0.33 7.75 10.05
C LEU A 112 1.53 6.80 10.11
N SER A 113 2.64 7.25 10.64
CA SER A 113 3.82 6.40 10.87
C SER A 113 4.43 6.69 12.23
N THR A 114 4.86 5.65 12.93
CA THR A 114 5.74 5.82 14.07
C THR A 114 7.19 5.96 13.62
N PRO A 115 8.09 6.48 14.45
CA PRO A 115 9.52 6.45 14.17
C PRO A 115 10.01 5.03 13.86
N MET A 116 10.94 4.92 12.93
CA MET A 116 11.62 3.67 12.63
C MET A 116 12.66 3.37 13.70
N VAL A 117 12.61 2.18 14.27
CA VAL A 117 13.57 1.72 15.28
C VAL A 117 14.31 0.50 14.75
N ALA A 118 15.62 0.62 14.63
CA ALA A 118 16.48 -0.50 14.29
C ALA A 118 16.74 -1.37 15.53
N ASN A 119 16.54 -2.68 15.38
CA ASN A 119 16.83 -3.67 16.43
C ASN A 119 17.56 -4.86 15.79
N GLY A 120 18.87 -4.91 15.96
CA GLY A 120 19.71 -5.92 15.32
C GLY A 120 19.61 -5.85 13.79
N SER A 121 19.11 -6.90 13.15
CA SER A 121 18.94 -7.01 11.71
C SER A 121 17.56 -6.55 11.21
N HIS A 122 16.71 -6.03 12.10
CA HIS A 122 15.33 -5.67 11.78
C HIS A 122 15.09 -4.18 11.98
N VAL A 123 14.18 -3.63 11.18
CA VAL A 123 13.65 -2.27 11.37
C VAL A 123 12.17 -2.42 11.70
N ASN A 124 11.77 -1.86 12.85
CA ASN A 124 10.38 -1.88 13.31
C ASN A 124 9.76 -0.49 13.19
N PHE A 125 8.58 -0.42 12.70
CA PHE A 125 7.73 0.77 12.67
C PHE A 125 6.27 0.35 12.50
N ASN A 126 5.35 1.21 12.93
CA ASN A 126 3.93 1.00 12.74
C ASN A 126 3.40 1.97 11.69
N LEU A 127 2.54 1.47 10.81
CA LEU A 127 1.79 2.29 9.85
C LEU A 127 0.31 2.22 10.19
N GLY A 128 -0.33 3.37 10.18
CA GLY A 128 -1.78 3.52 10.29
C GLY A 128 -2.34 4.23 9.06
N MET A 129 -3.58 3.94 8.71
CA MET A 129 -4.27 4.58 7.62
C MET A 129 -5.69 4.93 8.05
N ASN A 130 -6.09 6.19 7.84
CA ASN A 130 -7.48 6.60 7.89
C ASN A 130 -8.05 6.53 6.48
N ALA A 131 -9.20 5.89 6.32
CA ALA A 131 -9.86 5.73 5.03
C ALA A 131 -11.37 5.81 5.17
N GLN A 132 -12.03 6.22 4.12
CA GLN A 132 -13.47 6.08 3.95
C GLN A 132 -13.72 4.81 3.16
N ILE A 133 -14.72 4.03 3.58
CA ILE A 133 -15.12 2.80 2.89
C ILE A 133 -16.55 2.96 2.41
N GLU A 134 -16.76 2.70 1.13
CA GLU A 134 -18.05 2.70 0.47
C GLU A 134 -18.35 1.29 -0.02
N THR A 135 -19.61 0.86 0.12
CA THR A 135 -20.08 -0.43 -0.38
C THR A 135 -21.32 -0.21 -1.22
N SER A 136 -21.42 -0.89 -2.35
CA SER A 136 -22.64 -0.93 -3.15
C SER A 136 -22.98 -2.37 -3.54
N VAL A 137 -24.25 -2.60 -3.82
CA VAL A 137 -24.80 -3.88 -4.23
C VAL A 137 -25.51 -3.69 -5.56
N GLY A 138 -25.30 -4.61 -6.52
CA GLY A 138 -25.91 -4.60 -7.84
C GLY A 138 -25.23 -3.70 -8.87
N SER A 139 -24.38 -2.78 -8.44
CA SER A 139 -23.67 -1.90 -9.37
C SER A 139 -22.27 -1.55 -8.88
N GLN A 140 -21.33 -1.42 -9.81
CA GLN A 140 -19.98 -0.98 -9.51
C GLN A 140 -19.95 0.48 -9.03
N ILE A 141 -19.25 0.73 -7.95
CA ILE A 141 -19.01 2.09 -7.45
C ILE A 141 -18.22 2.87 -8.49
N LYS A 142 -18.71 4.05 -8.88
CA LYS A 142 -17.99 4.94 -9.80
C LYS A 142 -16.67 5.39 -9.21
N ASN A 143 -15.63 5.32 -10.02
CA ASN A 143 -14.33 5.86 -9.63
C ASN A 143 -14.27 7.35 -9.99
N ASN A 144 -14.63 8.20 -9.04
CA ASN A 144 -14.71 9.66 -9.23
C ASN A 144 -13.33 10.36 -9.16
N GLY A 145 -12.27 9.63 -9.37
CA GLY A 145 -10.89 10.10 -9.30
C GLY A 145 -10.08 9.37 -8.24
N ILE A 146 -8.78 9.53 -8.35
CA ILE A 146 -7.80 8.97 -7.42
C ILE A 146 -7.18 10.14 -6.67
N ASN A 147 -7.25 10.13 -5.35
CA ASN A 147 -6.56 11.12 -4.53
C ASN A 147 -5.05 10.92 -4.65
N ASN A 148 -4.31 12.01 -4.71
CA ASN A 148 -2.87 11.97 -4.69
C ASN A 148 -2.36 11.37 -3.37
N LEU A 149 -1.20 10.71 -3.43
CA LEU A 149 -0.52 10.23 -2.23
C LEU A 149 -0.19 11.41 -1.32
N PRO A 150 -0.73 11.46 -0.09
CA PRO A 150 -0.39 12.50 0.88
C PRO A 150 0.97 12.25 1.49
N ASP A 151 1.54 13.27 2.08
CA ASP A 151 2.63 13.10 3.03
C ASP A 151 2.12 12.33 4.25
N TYR A 152 2.95 11.44 4.80
CA TYR A 152 2.55 10.77 6.02
C TYR A 152 2.86 11.64 7.25
N GLN A 153 2.10 11.39 8.32
CA GLN A 153 2.22 12.12 9.58
C GLN A 153 2.95 11.26 10.60
N TYR A 154 3.96 11.83 11.25
CA TYR A 154 4.61 11.15 12.38
C TYR A 154 3.74 11.24 13.62
N VAL A 155 3.59 10.10 14.28
CA VAL A 155 2.93 9.98 15.58
C VAL A 155 3.81 9.16 16.53
N SER A 156 3.74 9.44 17.82
CA SER A 156 4.55 8.73 18.82
C SER A 156 4.14 7.26 18.99
N ALA A 157 2.86 6.97 18.82
CA ALA A 157 2.31 5.63 18.92
C ALA A 157 1.06 5.49 18.04
N ILE A 158 0.81 4.30 17.54
CA ILE A 158 -0.44 3.91 16.88
C ILE A 158 -1.03 2.78 17.73
N LYS A 159 -2.27 2.96 18.18
CA LYS A 159 -3.00 1.88 18.85
C LYS A 159 -3.27 0.77 17.84
N PRO A 160 -3.08 -0.51 18.21
CA PRO A 160 -3.38 -1.64 17.35
C PRO A 160 -4.90 -1.89 17.29
N GLU A 161 -5.64 -0.91 16.80
CA GLU A 161 -7.09 -0.92 16.69
C GLU A 161 -7.48 -0.88 15.22
N PHE A 162 -8.52 -1.66 14.86
CA PHE A 162 -9.15 -1.61 13.56
C PHE A 162 -10.61 -1.22 13.75
N ASN A 163 -10.95 0.01 13.39
CA ASN A 163 -12.32 0.51 13.41
C ASN A 163 -12.86 0.59 11.98
N LEU A 164 -13.90 -0.15 11.68
CA LEU A 164 -14.53 -0.21 10.37
C LEU A 164 -15.96 0.33 10.45
N LEU A 165 -16.22 1.42 9.73
CA LEU A 165 -17.58 1.89 9.47
C LEU A 165 -17.88 1.65 7.98
N LEU A 166 -18.86 0.78 7.72
CA LEU A 166 -19.33 0.49 6.37
C LEU A 166 -20.62 1.28 6.09
N ASN A 167 -20.59 2.11 5.06
CA ASN A 167 -21.80 2.68 4.49
C ASN A 167 -22.23 1.80 3.32
N VAL A 168 -23.39 1.20 3.41
CA VAL A 168 -23.95 0.34 2.36
C VAL A 168 -25.05 1.12 1.63
N ASN A 169 -24.85 1.35 0.35
CA ASN A 169 -25.88 1.89 -0.53
C ASN A 169 -26.53 0.72 -1.27
N LEU A 170 -27.82 0.56 -1.07
CA LEU A 170 -28.62 -0.49 -1.69
C LEU A 170 -29.92 0.11 -2.21
N ASP A 171 -30.11 0.12 -3.51
CA ASP A 171 -31.33 0.61 -4.13
C ASP A 171 -32.49 -0.37 -3.91
N TYR A 172 -33.72 0.13 -3.76
CA TYR A 172 -34.91 -0.72 -3.60
C TYR A 172 -35.12 -1.71 -4.74
N LYS A 173 -34.75 -1.33 -5.96
CA LYS A 173 -34.79 -2.23 -7.10
C LYS A 173 -33.83 -3.40 -6.93
N GLU A 174 -32.59 -3.14 -6.56
CA GLU A 174 -31.56 -4.18 -6.32
C GLU A 174 -31.93 -5.08 -5.15
N LEU A 175 -32.45 -4.49 -4.07
CA LEU A 175 -32.96 -5.25 -2.93
C LEU A 175 -34.10 -6.18 -3.36
N THR A 176 -35.03 -5.68 -4.19
CA THR A 176 -36.12 -6.47 -4.78
C THR A 176 -35.61 -7.62 -5.64
N ASP A 177 -34.64 -7.35 -6.52
CA ASP A 177 -34.06 -8.34 -7.42
C ASP A 177 -33.32 -9.46 -6.65
N ILE A 178 -32.55 -9.10 -5.60
CA ILE A 178 -31.86 -10.05 -4.74
C ILE A 178 -32.86 -10.90 -3.95
N ALA A 179 -33.85 -10.27 -3.32
CA ALA A 179 -34.86 -10.96 -2.55
C ALA A 179 -35.71 -11.89 -3.44
N SER A 180 -36.07 -11.43 -4.66
CA SER A 180 -36.82 -12.25 -5.61
C SER A 180 -36.07 -13.54 -5.95
N LYS A 181 -34.79 -13.49 -6.19
CA LYS A 181 -33.94 -14.69 -6.46
C LYS A 181 -33.90 -15.67 -5.27
N GLN A 182 -34.09 -15.17 -4.05
CA GLN A 182 -33.97 -15.98 -2.83
C GLN A 182 -35.28 -16.55 -2.33
N ILE A 183 -36.39 -15.83 -2.48
CA ILE A 183 -37.67 -16.17 -1.83
C ILE A 183 -38.82 -16.43 -2.79
N VAL A 184 -38.79 -15.92 -4.03
CA VAL A 184 -39.83 -16.24 -5.02
C VAL A 184 -39.79 -17.74 -5.36
N GLY A 185 -40.93 -18.37 -5.42
CA GLY A 185 -41.07 -19.82 -5.61
C GLY A 185 -40.94 -20.66 -4.33
N ARG A 186 -40.59 -20.06 -3.18
CA ARG A 186 -40.63 -20.82 -1.91
C ARG A 186 -42.05 -21.08 -1.46
N THR A 187 -42.29 -22.33 -1.11
CA THR A 187 -43.60 -22.80 -0.60
C THR A 187 -43.50 -23.10 0.90
N PHE A 188 -44.44 -22.57 1.66
CA PHE A 188 -44.59 -22.81 3.07
C PHE A 188 -45.83 -23.66 3.26
N ASN A 189 -45.72 -24.79 3.98
CA ASN A 189 -46.77 -25.75 4.20
C ASN A 189 -47.17 -25.75 5.69
N GLN A 190 -48.48 -25.77 5.93
CA GLN A 190 -49.04 -25.98 7.27
C GLN A 190 -50.25 -26.91 7.18
N GLY A 191 -50.05 -28.16 7.49
CA GLY A 191 -51.07 -29.22 7.29
C GLY A 191 -51.39 -29.39 5.81
N SER A 192 -52.66 -29.30 5.45
CA SER A 192 -53.15 -29.38 4.05
C SER A 192 -53.07 -28.04 3.30
N LYS A 193 -52.69 -26.96 3.97
CA LYS A 193 -52.60 -25.63 3.40
C LYS A 193 -51.16 -25.33 2.96
N HIS A 194 -51.00 -24.67 1.82
CA HIS A 194 -49.70 -24.18 1.37
C HIS A 194 -49.86 -22.77 0.80
N ILE A 195 -48.79 -21.99 0.95
CA ILE A 195 -48.64 -20.70 0.31
C ILE A 195 -47.28 -20.65 -0.39
N THR A 196 -47.27 -20.13 -1.59
CA THR A 196 -46.03 -19.92 -2.36
C THR A 196 -45.86 -18.43 -2.60
N ILE A 197 -44.68 -17.90 -2.34
CA ILE A 197 -44.35 -16.51 -2.68
C ILE A 197 -44.17 -16.39 -4.18
N ASP A 198 -45.03 -15.61 -4.83
CA ASP A 198 -45.04 -15.39 -6.28
C ASP A 198 -44.23 -14.13 -6.66
N LYS A 199 -44.39 -13.06 -5.85
CA LYS A 199 -43.65 -11.81 -6.06
C LYS A 199 -43.23 -11.17 -4.73
N VAL A 200 -42.12 -10.44 -4.77
CA VAL A 200 -41.71 -9.58 -3.68
C VAL A 200 -41.29 -8.24 -4.25
N LYS A 201 -41.58 -7.15 -3.55
CA LYS A 201 -41.17 -5.80 -3.92
C LYS A 201 -40.83 -5.01 -2.67
N PHE A 202 -39.71 -4.27 -2.76
CA PHE A 202 -39.27 -3.36 -1.71
C PHE A 202 -39.44 -1.93 -2.21
N TYR A 203 -39.93 -1.05 -1.33
CA TYR A 203 -40.04 0.37 -1.60
C TYR A 203 -40.11 1.18 -0.30
N GLY A 204 -39.77 2.46 -0.38
CA GLY A 204 -39.90 3.38 0.76
C GLY A 204 -41.25 4.05 0.77
N HIS A 205 -41.88 4.17 1.95
CA HIS A 205 -43.07 4.96 2.17
C HIS A 205 -43.04 5.57 3.57
N ASN A 206 -43.15 6.91 3.68
CA ASN A 206 -43.13 7.65 4.95
C ASN A 206 -41.96 7.24 5.88
N ASP A 207 -40.73 7.28 5.37
CA ASP A 207 -39.48 6.90 6.06
C ASP A 207 -39.42 5.42 6.53
N LEU A 208 -40.35 4.59 6.08
CA LEU A 208 -40.38 3.17 6.35
C LEU A 208 -39.96 2.36 5.12
N LEU A 209 -39.26 1.25 5.35
CA LEU A 209 -39.05 0.21 4.35
C LEU A 209 -40.32 -0.67 4.31
N VAL A 210 -40.97 -0.68 3.16
CA VAL A 210 -42.16 -1.53 2.92
C VAL A 210 -41.73 -2.75 2.11
N VAL A 211 -42.18 -3.90 2.53
CA VAL A 211 -42.05 -5.19 1.83
C VAL A 211 -43.43 -5.63 1.39
N GLU A 212 -43.69 -5.57 0.11
CA GLU A 212 -44.91 -6.05 -0.50
C GLU A 212 -44.65 -7.46 -1.06
N THR A 213 -45.49 -8.41 -0.65
CA THR A 213 -45.42 -9.80 -1.12
C THR A 213 -46.72 -10.22 -1.75
N HIS A 214 -46.66 -10.82 -2.93
CA HIS A 214 -47.78 -11.53 -3.53
C HIS A 214 -47.60 -13.01 -3.27
N VAL A 215 -48.64 -13.63 -2.75
CA VAL A 215 -48.64 -15.06 -2.42
C VAL A 215 -49.77 -15.75 -3.14
N VAL A 216 -49.52 -16.96 -3.63
CA VAL A 216 -50.51 -17.86 -4.21
C VAL A 216 -50.58 -19.11 -3.35
N GLY A 217 -51.76 -19.66 -3.13
CA GLY A 217 -51.91 -20.84 -2.28
C GLY A 217 -53.25 -21.50 -2.42
N SER A 218 -53.36 -22.73 -1.86
CA SER A 218 -54.64 -23.42 -1.72
C SER A 218 -55.20 -23.13 -0.30
N ALA A 219 -56.26 -22.37 -0.22
CA ALA A 219 -57.11 -22.32 0.95
C ALA A 219 -58.30 -23.27 0.68
N ASN A 220 -58.26 -24.51 1.15
CA ASN A 220 -59.46 -25.31 1.24
C ASN A 220 -60.22 -24.77 2.43
N GLY A 221 -61.22 -23.97 2.19
CA GLY A 221 -62.29 -23.63 3.13
C GLY A 221 -63.35 -24.66 3.11
#